data_cb358f00cee31e53443240561671d9ea
#
_entry.id   cb358f00cee31e53443240561671d9ea
#
_cell.length_a   1.000
_cell.length_b   1.000
_cell.length_c   1.000
_cell.angle_alpha   90.00
_cell.angle_beta   90.00
_cell.angle_gamma   90.00
#
_symmetry.space_group_name_H-M   'P 1'
#
loop_
_entity.id
_entity.type
_entity.pdbx_description
1 polymer ?
#
loop_
_entity_poly.entity_id
_entity_poly.type
_entity_poly.pdbx_seq_one_letter_code
_entity_poly.pdbx_strand_id
1 'polypeptide(L)'
;MTLLTVNPFDNVGLSALVAAVPIILFLLCLTVFKMKGIYAALTTLVVTLIVALFVFELPARVSAGAITEGVVAGIFPIGYIVLMAVWLYKVSIKTGQFSIIQDSIASISEDQRIQLLLIGFCFNAFLEGAAGFGVPIAICAVLLIQLGFEPLKAAMLCLIANGAAGAFGAIGLPVSIIDTFNLSGGVTTLDVARYSALTLPILNFIIPFVLVFIVDGMKGIKEILPVILTVSGTYTGLQLLLTIFHGPELADIIPSLATMVVLAFVCRKFKPKNIFRLEASEHKIQKRTPKEIVFAWSPFVILTAFVLVWSAPFFKKLFQPGGALESLVIKLPIPNTVSDLSPKGIALRLDLIGATGTAILLTVIITILITKLKWKSAGALLVEAIKELWLPILTISAILAIAKVMTYGGLTVAIGKCIAKAGAIFPLFSPVLGWIGVFMTGSVVNNNTLFAPIQATVAQQISTSGSLLVAANTAGGVAAKLISPQSIAIATAAVKKVGEESALLKMTLKYSIIFVAFICVWTFILTLIF
;
A
#
# COMPACT_ATOMS: atom_id res chain seq x y z
N MET A 1 -16.17 0.60 36.04
CA MET A 1 -16.14 1.25 34.72
C MET A 1 -15.12 2.37 34.77
N THR A 2 -13.85 2.07 34.49
CA THR A 2 -12.82 3.11 34.37
C THR A 2 -13.09 3.84 33.07
N LEU A 3 -13.72 5.02 33.17
CA LEU A 3 -13.92 5.92 32.04
C LEU A 3 -12.54 6.26 31.49
N LEU A 4 -12.32 6.04 30.20
CA LEU A 4 -11.11 6.49 29.51
C LEU A 4 -10.90 7.98 29.78
N THR A 5 -9.73 8.36 30.32
CA THR A 5 -9.37 9.75 30.55
C THR A 5 -9.07 10.39 29.19
N VAL A 6 -10.06 11.04 28.59
CA VAL A 6 -9.93 11.65 27.25
C VAL A 6 -9.50 13.11 27.32
N ASN A 7 -9.72 13.76 28.45
CA ASN A 7 -9.43 15.19 28.65
C ASN A 7 -8.69 15.42 29.99
N PRO A 8 -7.47 14.92 30.14
CA PRO A 8 -6.72 14.95 31.40
C PRO A 8 -6.43 16.35 31.95
N PHE A 9 -6.52 17.39 31.13
CA PHE A 9 -6.23 18.78 31.50
C PHE A 9 -7.48 19.67 31.58
N ASP A 10 -8.70 19.11 31.50
CA ASP A 10 -9.94 19.86 31.37
C ASP A 10 -9.93 20.92 30.23
N ASN A 11 -9.00 20.75 29.30
CA ASN A 11 -8.79 21.57 28.11
C ASN A 11 -8.56 20.67 26.89
N VAL A 12 -9.54 20.66 25.97
CA VAL A 12 -9.52 19.80 24.78
C VAL A 12 -8.31 20.07 23.91
N GLY A 13 -7.90 21.35 23.77
CA GLY A 13 -6.73 21.69 22.95
C GLY A 13 -5.42 21.21 23.55
N LEU A 14 -5.22 21.42 24.86
CA LEU A 14 -4.02 20.98 25.56
C LEU A 14 -3.95 19.46 25.62
N SER A 15 -5.06 18.80 25.93
CA SER A 15 -5.14 17.32 25.93
C SER A 15 -4.83 16.73 24.58
N ALA A 16 -5.33 17.33 23.48
CA ALA A 16 -5.02 16.89 22.13
C ALA A 16 -3.55 17.15 21.75
N LEU A 17 -2.98 18.28 22.16
CA LEU A 17 -1.56 18.59 21.91
C LEU A 17 -0.65 17.55 22.59
N VAL A 18 -0.90 17.21 23.85
CA VAL A 18 -0.13 16.20 24.56
C VAL A 18 -0.36 14.80 23.98
N ALA A 19 -1.60 14.49 23.57
CA ALA A 19 -1.92 13.23 22.88
C ALA A 19 -1.21 13.12 21.51
N ALA A 20 -0.93 14.24 20.84
CA ALA A 20 -0.23 14.27 19.56
C ALA A 20 1.30 14.17 19.69
N VAL A 21 1.87 14.36 20.88
CA VAL A 21 3.33 14.30 21.12
C VAL A 21 3.98 13.04 20.53
N PRO A 22 3.44 11.82 20.70
CA PRO A 22 4.02 10.63 20.08
C PRO A 22 4.09 10.73 18.56
N ILE A 23 3.04 11.19 17.90
CA ILE A 23 3.00 11.32 16.43
C ILE A 23 4.01 12.37 15.98
N ILE A 24 4.01 13.54 16.62
CA ILE A 24 4.95 14.62 16.31
C ILE A 24 6.39 14.14 16.52
N LEU A 25 6.67 13.45 17.62
CA LEU A 25 7.99 12.90 17.90
C LEU A 25 8.42 11.89 16.83
N PHE A 26 7.53 10.94 16.45
CA PHE A 26 7.83 9.98 15.39
C PHE A 26 8.24 10.68 14.09
N LEU A 27 7.48 11.69 13.73
CA LEU A 27 7.75 12.49 12.54
C LEU A 27 9.08 13.26 12.65
N LEU A 28 9.37 13.87 13.79
CA LEU A 28 10.65 14.56 14.04
C LEU A 28 11.84 13.57 14.02
N CYS A 29 11.69 12.38 14.62
CA CYS A 29 12.71 11.34 14.59
C CYS A 29 13.09 10.95 13.15
N LEU A 30 12.11 10.83 12.25
CA LEU A 30 12.35 10.47 10.86
C LEU A 30 12.94 11.62 10.03
N THR A 31 12.46 12.85 10.23
CA THR A 31 12.77 13.99 9.34
C THR A 31 13.93 14.86 9.82
N VAL A 32 13.89 15.27 11.09
CA VAL A 32 14.88 16.17 11.68
C VAL A 32 16.09 15.37 12.17
N PHE A 33 15.85 14.33 12.99
CA PHE A 33 16.92 13.51 13.54
C PHE A 33 17.42 12.42 12.57
N LYS A 34 16.74 12.23 11.42
CA LYS A 34 17.10 11.26 10.36
C LYS A 34 17.35 9.84 10.91
N MET A 35 16.60 9.45 11.92
CA MET A 35 16.71 8.13 12.55
C MET A 35 16.18 7.05 11.60
N LYS A 36 16.75 5.84 11.70
CA LYS A 36 16.16 4.68 11.01
C LYS A 36 14.76 4.40 11.56
N GLY A 37 13.83 3.97 10.72
CA GLY A 37 12.41 3.77 11.07
C GLY A 37 12.18 2.96 12.36
N ILE A 38 12.96 1.90 12.56
CA ILE A 38 12.85 1.07 13.79
C ILE A 38 13.21 1.86 15.06
N TYR A 39 14.28 2.65 15.04
CA TYR A 39 14.66 3.45 16.22
C TYR A 39 13.66 4.57 16.47
N ALA A 40 13.16 5.22 15.42
CA ALA A 40 12.09 6.20 15.53
C ALA A 40 10.83 5.59 16.17
N ALA A 41 10.42 4.40 15.70
CA ALA A 41 9.24 3.71 16.22
C ALA A 41 9.43 3.28 17.69
N LEU A 42 10.59 2.72 18.06
CA LEU A 42 10.86 2.31 19.44
C LEU A 42 10.92 3.50 20.41
N THR A 43 11.61 4.60 20.02
CA THR A 43 11.65 5.83 20.81
C THR A 43 10.24 6.39 21.02
N THR A 44 9.46 6.42 19.94
CA THR A 44 8.07 6.88 20.00
C THR A 44 7.21 5.98 20.88
N LEU A 45 7.38 4.65 20.81
CA LEU A 45 6.63 3.72 21.65
C LEU A 45 6.87 3.99 23.14
N VAL A 46 8.13 4.24 23.53
CA VAL A 46 8.48 4.59 24.92
C VAL A 46 7.76 5.87 25.34
N VAL A 47 7.81 6.94 24.51
CA VAL A 47 7.13 8.20 24.84
C VAL A 47 5.59 8.03 24.82
N THR A 48 5.06 7.23 23.91
CA THR A 48 3.62 6.90 23.91
C THR A 48 3.20 6.25 25.21
N LEU A 49 4.00 5.31 25.74
CA LEU A 49 3.75 4.66 27.01
C LEU A 49 3.81 5.64 28.18
N ILE A 50 4.80 6.53 28.22
CA ILE A 50 4.90 7.56 29.26
C ILE A 50 3.64 8.43 29.23
N VAL A 51 3.24 8.94 28.08
CA VAL A 51 2.04 9.77 27.95
C VAL A 51 0.77 8.99 28.32
N ALA A 52 0.63 7.76 27.84
CA ALA A 52 -0.56 6.95 28.11
C ALA A 52 -0.69 6.57 29.60
N LEU A 53 0.41 6.16 30.24
CA LEU A 53 0.39 5.70 31.64
C LEU A 53 0.26 6.85 32.62
N PHE A 54 1.00 7.95 32.44
CA PHE A 54 1.11 9.00 33.44
C PHE A 54 0.23 10.21 33.19
N VAL A 55 -0.19 10.46 31.95
CA VAL A 55 -1.07 11.60 31.63
C VAL A 55 -2.50 11.15 31.39
N PHE A 56 -2.69 10.07 30.62
CA PHE A 56 -4.01 9.53 30.31
C PHE A 56 -4.45 8.40 31.25
N GLU A 57 -3.63 8.07 32.26
CA GLU A 57 -3.94 7.10 33.33
C GLU A 57 -4.32 5.70 32.80
N LEU A 58 -3.76 5.30 31.64
CA LEU A 58 -4.01 3.97 31.09
C LEU A 58 -3.38 2.91 31.99
N PRO A 59 -4.12 1.90 32.48
CA PRO A 59 -3.55 0.86 33.32
C PRO A 59 -2.40 0.12 32.65
N ALA A 60 -1.29 -0.13 33.34
CA ALA A 60 -0.11 -0.79 32.81
C ALA A 60 -0.43 -2.16 32.17
N ARG A 61 -1.37 -2.91 32.76
CA ARG A 61 -1.85 -4.19 32.21
C ARG A 61 -2.50 -4.04 30.84
N VAL A 62 -3.31 -3.00 30.65
CA VAL A 62 -3.96 -2.68 29.36
C VAL A 62 -2.91 -2.24 28.34
N SER A 63 -1.92 -1.42 28.76
CA SER A 63 -0.79 -1.02 27.92
C SER A 63 0.01 -2.22 27.42
N ALA A 64 0.32 -3.18 28.28
CA ALA A 64 1.02 -4.41 27.92
C ALA A 64 0.20 -5.25 26.91
N GLY A 65 -1.11 -5.36 27.12
CA GLY A 65 -2.02 -6.02 26.17
C GLY A 65 -2.04 -5.33 24.81
N ALA A 66 -2.13 -4.00 24.78
CA ALA A 66 -2.11 -3.21 23.55
C ALA A 66 -0.80 -3.38 22.75
N ILE A 67 0.35 -3.39 23.45
CA ILE A 67 1.65 -3.65 22.83
C ILE A 67 1.68 -5.05 22.23
N THR A 68 1.28 -6.06 23.01
CA THR A 68 1.28 -7.46 22.55
C THR A 68 0.39 -7.63 21.30
N GLU A 69 -0.81 -7.05 21.32
CA GLU A 69 -1.73 -7.08 20.19
C GLU A 69 -1.10 -6.42 18.95
N GLY A 70 -0.52 -5.23 19.09
CA GLY A 70 0.13 -4.52 17.98
C GLY A 70 1.33 -5.27 17.42
N VAL A 71 2.19 -5.81 18.29
CA VAL A 71 3.39 -6.56 17.87
C VAL A 71 2.99 -7.85 17.15
N VAL A 72 2.06 -8.62 17.70
CA VAL A 72 1.61 -9.87 17.08
C VAL A 72 0.91 -9.59 15.75
N ALA A 73 0.04 -8.58 15.66
CA ALA A 73 -0.60 -8.19 14.41
C ALA A 73 0.41 -7.77 13.32
N GLY A 74 1.52 -7.12 13.72
CA GLY A 74 2.59 -6.75 12.81
C GLY A 74 3.39 -7.94 12.27
N ILE A 75 3.59 -8.98 13.09
CA ILE A 75 4.26 -10.22 12.68
C ILE A 75 3.30 -11.09 11.85
N PHE A 76 2.07 -11.27 12.34
CA PHE A 76 1.04 -12.07 11.71
C PHE A 76 -0.35 -11.38 11.82
N PRO A 77 -1.08 -11.17 10.71
CA PRO A 77 -0.82 -11.68 9.34
C PRO A 77 0.12 -10.81 8.49
N ILE A 78 0.44 -9.58 8.90
CA ILE A 78 1.07 -8.56 8.04
C ILE A 78 2.48 -8.99 7.60
N GLY A 79 3.37 -9.24 8.56
CA GLY A 79 4.73 -9.67 8.25
C GLY A 79 4.78 -10.96 7.45
N TYR A 80 3.85 -11.89 7.72
CA TYR A 80 3.72 -13.14 6.99
C TYR A 80 3.38 -12.94 5.52
N ILE A 81 2.40 -12.07 5.20
CA ILE A 81 2.03 -11.73 3.82
C ILE A 81 3.24 -11.15 3.08
N VAL A 82 3.89 -10.16 3.69
CA VAL A 82 5.04 -9.47 3.09
C VAL A 82 6.21 -10.43 2.83
N LEU A 83 6.52 -11.28 3.81
CA LEU A 83 7.62 -12.24 3.70
C LEU A 83 7.37 -13.25 2.57
N MET A 84 6.16 -13.80 2.49
CA MET A 84 5.80 -14.76 1.44
C MET A 84 5.78 -14.12 0.05
N ALA A 85 5.31 -12.88 -0.08
CA ALA A 85 5.30 -12.14 -1.35
C ALA A 85 6.72 -11.88 -1.88
N VAL A 86 7.63 -11.43 -1.02
CA VAL A 86 9.03 -11.19 -1.41
C VAL A 86 9.76 -12.51 -1.70
N TRP A 87 9.44 -13.58 -0.98
CA TRP A 87 9.99 -14.89 -1.29
C TRP A 87 9.54 -15.40 -2.66
N LEU A 88 8.24 -15.29 -3.01
CA LEU A 88 7.74 -15.61 -4.35
C LEU A 88 8.48 -14.83 -5.44
N TYR A 89 8.64 -13.53 -5.23
CA TYR A 89 9.37 -12.66 -6.14
C TYR A 89 10.83 -13.12 -6.34
N LYS A 90 11.58 -13.39 -5.25
CA LYS A 90 12.97 -13.88 -5.31
C LYS A 90 13.06 -15.24 -6.03
N VAL A 91 12.11 -16.14 -5.79
CA VAL A 91 12.02 -17.43 -6.50
C VAL A 91 11.82 -17.21 -8.00
N SER A 92 10.92 -16.31 -8.39
CA SER A 92 10.65 -16.00 -9.80
C SER A 92 11.86 -15.38 -10.52
N ILE A 93 12.66 -14.58 -9.82
CA ILE A 93 13.94 -14.08 -10.36
C ILE A 93 14.95 -15.22 -10.53
N LYS A 94 15.14 -16.05 -9.48
CA LYS A 94 16.14 -17.12 -9.47
C LYS A 94 15.88 -18.19 -10.53
N THR A 95 14.61 -18.42 -10.87
CA THR A 95 14.20 -19.37 -11.89
C THR A 95 14.25 -18.82 -13.32
N GLY A 96 14.60 -17.53 -13.49
CA GLY A 96 14.66 -16.87 -14.79
C GLY A 96 13.30 -16.51 -15.39
N GLN A 97 12.19 -16.85 -14.70
CA GLN A 97 10.84 -16.54 -15.16
C GLN A 97 10.65 -15.03 -15.30
N PHE A 98 11.22 -14.26 -14.37
CA PHE A 98 11.06 -12.81 -14.34
C PHE A 98 11.66 -12.12 -15.57
N SER A 99 12.83 -12.56 -16.08
CA SER A 99 13.43 -12.00 -17.31
C SER A 99 12.58 -12.28 -18.55
N ILE A 100 11.96 -13.47 -18.63
CA ILE A 100 11.04 -13.82 -19.73
C ILE A 100 9.79 -12.94 -19.69
N ILE A 101 9.26 -12.65 -18.49
CA ILE A 101 8.14 -11.72 -18.32
C ILE A 101 8.52 -10.34 -18.85
N GLN A 102 9.69 -9.81 -18.48
CA GLN A 102 10.18 -8.52 -18.97
C GLN A 102 10.29 -8.48 -20.51
N ASP A 103 10.93 -9.48 -21.10
CA ASP A 103 11.03 -9.61 -22.57
C ASP A 103 9.65 -9.67 -23.24
N SER A 104 8.70 -10.41 -22.65
CA SER A 104 7.34 -10.56 -23.19
C SER A 104 6.60 -9.24 -23.25
N ILE A 105 6.72 -8.41 -22.21
CA ILE A 105 6.08 -7.10 -22.13
C ILE A 105 6.74 -6.12 -23.11
N ALA A 106 8.07 -6.04 -23.13
CA ALA A 106 8.80 -5.14 -24.00
C ALA A 106 8.58 -5.43 -25.50
N SER A 107 8.28 -6.69 -25.84
CA SER A 107 8.02 -7.11 -27.23
C SER A 107 6.65 -6.72 -27.82
N ILE A 108 5.73 -6.20 -27.00
CA ILE A 108 4.35 -5.87 -27.43
C ILE A 108 4.33 -4.70 -28.41
N SER A 109 5.18 -3.70 -28.24
CA SER A 109 5.23 -2.51 -29.09
C SER A 109 6.63 -1.95 -29.21
N GLU A 110 6.97 -1.37 -30.37
CA GLU A 110 8.21 -0.64 -30.59
C GLU A 110 8.11 0.85 -30.24
N ASP A 111 6.90 1.38 -30.03
CA ASP A 111 6.70 2.78 -29.64
C ASP A 111 6.95 2.94 -28.14
N GLN A 112 7.91 3.77 -27.79
CA GLN A 112 8.34 3.92 -26.39
C GLN A 112 7.31 4.59 -25.49
N ARG A 113 6.34 5.34 -26.01
CA ARG A 113 5.19 5.84 -25.24
C ARG A 113 4.30 4.68 -24.80
N ILE A 114 4.10 3.69 -25.69
CA ILE A 114 3.34 2.48 -25.39
C ILE A 114 4.11 1.59 -24.43
N GLN A 115 5.44 1.45 -24.62
CA GLN A 115 6.30 0.72 -23.70
C GLN A 115 6.32 1.36 -22.30
N LEU A 116 6.30 2.70 -22.21
CA LEU A 116 6.14 3.41 -20.94
C LEU A 116 4.83 3.02 -20.23
N LEU A 117 3.71 2.98 -20.96
CA LEU A 117 2.42 2.57 -20.38
C LEU A 117 2.42 1.09 -19.96
N LEU A 118 3.05 0.21 -20.75
CA LEU A 118 3.17 -1.22 -20.42
C LEU A 118 4.06 -1.45 -19.19
N ILE A 119 5.26 -0.88 -19.18
CA ILE A 119 6.28 -1.13 -18.16
C ILE A 119 6.15 -0.16 -16.99
N GLY A 120 6.13 1.14 -17.28
CA GLY A 120 6.10 2.19 -16.28
C GLY A 120 4.77 2.26 -15.53
N PHE A 121 3.64 1.91 -16.17
CA PHE A 121 2.33 1.93 -15.54
C PHE A 121 1.79 0.53 -15.22
N CYS A 122 1.45 -0.31 -16.22
CA CYS A 122 0.79 -1.58 -15.98
C CYS A 122 1.67 -2.57 -15.21
N PHE A 123 2.91 -2.78 -15.63
CA PHE A 123 3.81 -3.72 -14.96
C PHE A 123 4.27 -3.19 -13.60
N ASN A 124 4.44 -1.88 -13.46
CA ASN A 124 4.70 -1.22 -12.17
C ASN A 124 3.54 -1.47 -11.19
N ALA A 125 2.28 -1.27 -11.63
CA ALA A 125 1.10 -1.52 -10.80
C ALA A 125 0.96 -3.02 -10.44
N PHE A 126 1.26 -3.91 -11.39
CA PHE A 126 1.31 -5.35 -11.13
C PHE A 126 2.32 -5.72 -10.03
N LEU A 127 3.54 -5.20 -10.14
CA LEU A 127 4.59 -5.45 -9.14
C LEU A 127 4.25 -4.81 -7.79
N GLU A 128 3.59 -3.65 -7.79
CA GLU A 128 3.13 -3.02 -6.54
C GLU A 128 2.08 -3.90 -5.87
N GLY A 129 1.10 -4.40 -6.61
CA GLY A 129 0.10 -5.33 -6.09
C GLY A 129 0.69 -6.65 -5.62
N ALA A 130 1.67 -7.20 -6.33
CA ALA A 130 2.26 -8.51 -6.01
C ALA A 130 3.30 -8.47 -4.88
N ALA A 131 4.13 -7.43 -4.80
CA ALA A 131 5.27 -7.36 -3.88
C ALA A 131 5.35 -6.05 -3.08
N GLY A 132 5.02 -4.92 -3.66
CA GLY A 132 5.12 -3.60 -3.02
C GLY A 132 6.55 -3.19 -2.65
N PHE A 133 6.70 -2.47 -1.54
CA PHE A 133 7.97 -2.13 -0.85
C PHE A 133 9.06 -1.49 -1.73
N GLY A 134 8.67 -0.77 -2.80
CA GLY A 134 9.63 -0.09 -3.69
C GLY A 134 10.21 -0.97 -4.80
N VAL A 135 9.93 -2.28 -4.80
CA VAL A 135 10.32 -3.22 -5.87
C VAL A 135 9.85 -2.74 -7.25
N PRO A 136 8.60 -2.27 -7.42
CA PRO A 136 8.11 -1.79 -8.72
C PRO A 136 8.96 -0.67 -9.29
N ILE A 137 9.23 0.34 -8.46
CA ILE A 137 9.99 1.53 -8.87
C ILE A 137 11.40 1.14 -9.30
N ALA A 138 12.07 0.31 -8.48
CA ALA A 138 13.44 -0.12 -8.73
C ALA A 138 13.57 -0.88 -10.07
N ILE A 139 12.64 -1.77 -10.36
CA ILE A 139 12.67 -2.60 -11.55
C ILE A 139 12.24 -1.84 -12.79
N CYS A 140 11.08 -1.18 -12.74
CA CYS A 140 10.52 -0.51 -13.91
C CYS A 140 11.39 0.68 -14.36
N ALA A 141 12.01 1.41 -13.42
CA ALA A 141 12.93 2.49 -13.78
C ALA A 141 14.17 1.98 -14.54
N VAL A 142 14.74 0.85 -14.11
CA VAL A 142 15.87 0.22 -14.83
C VAL A 142 15.46 -0.23 -16.24
N LEU A 143 14.27 -0.83 -16.37
CA LEU A 143 13.75 -1.24 -17.68
C LEU A 143 13.53 -0.05 -18.61
N LEU A 144 12.99 1.05 -18.09
CA LEU A 144 12.82 2.28 -18.89
C LEU A 144 14.16 2.87 -19.33
N ILE A 145 15.21 2.80 -18.48
CA ILE A 145 16.58 3.21 -18.89
C ILE A 145 17.10 2.34 -20.03
N GLN A 146 16.90 1.02 -19.97
CA GLN A 146 17.30 0.11 -21.04
C GLN A 146 16.57 0.41 -22.35
N LEU A 147 15.37 0.99 -22.28
CA LEU A 147 14.63 1.49 -23.43
C LEU A 147 15.06 2.89 -23.89
N GLY A 148 16.08 3.50 -23.26
CA GLY A 148 16.65 4.79 -23.66
C GLY A 148 16.09 6.00 -22.90
N PHE A 149 15.28 5.81 -21.86
CA PHE A 149 14.85 6.93 -21.01
C PHE A 149 16.00 7.43 -20.14
N GLU A 150 16.07 8.74 -19.97
CA GLU A 150 17.04 9.38 -19.07
C GLU A 150 16.77 8.90 -17.62
N PRO A 151 17.83 8.57 -16.83
CA PRO A 151 17.70 7.89 -15.53
C PRO A 151 16.76 8.57 -14.54
N LEU A 152 16.90 9.88 -14.29
CA LEU A 152 16.01 10.58 -13.35
C LEU A 152 14.59 10.72 -13.89
N LYS A 153 14.43 10.86 -15.21
CA LYS A 153 13.11 10.91 -15.86
C LYS A 153 12.41 9.54 -15.76
N ALA A 154 13.14 8.44 -15.95
CA ALA A 154 12.62 7.08 -15.76
C ALA A 154 12.15 6.85 -14.32
N ALA A 155 12.95 7.26 -13.33
CA ALA A 155 12.62 7.20 -11.92
C ALA A 155 11.36 8.04 -11.60
N MET A 156 11.29 9.27 -12.08
CA MET A 156 10.12 10.15 -11.91
C MET A 156 8.84 9.53 -12.51
N LEU A 157 8.92 8.99 -13.73
CA LEU A 157 7.77 8.38 -14.40
C LEU A 157 7.25 7.16 -13.62
N CYS A 158 8.15 6.31 -13.10
CA CYS A 158 7.78 5.17 -12.26
C CYS A 158 7.17 5.59 -10.93
N LEU A 159 7.67 6.65 -10.29
CA LEU A 159 7.10 7.20 -9.07
C LEU A 159 5.68 7.73 -9.31
N ILE A 160 5.45 8.49 -10.39
CA ILE A 160 4.12 9.01 -10.75
C ILE A 160 3.15 7.85 -11.05
N ALA A 161 3.59 6.87 -11.83
CA ALA A 161 2.78 5.69 -12.15
C ALA A 161 2.39 4.88 -10.91
N ASN A 162 3.31 4.76 -9.94
CA ASN A 162 3.06 4.06 -8.67
C ASN A 162 1.95 4.74 -7.84
N GLY A 163 1.64 6.01 -8.13
CA GLY A 163 0.49 6.71 -7.57
C GLY A 163 -0.87 6.07 -7.88
N ALA A 164 -1.01 5.25 -8.92
CA ALA A 164 -2.26 4.55 -9.23
C ALA A 164 -2.46 3.27 -8.39
N ALA A 165 -1.37 2.64 -7.96
CA ALA A 165 -1.38 1.33 -7.31
C ALA A 165 -1.04 1.39 -5.82
N GLY A 166 -0.52 2.51 -5.32
CA GLY A 166 0.02 2.61 -3.96
C GLY A 166 -0.98 2.33 -2.82
N ALA A 167 -2.28 2.42 -3.08
CA ALA A 167 -3.32 2.11 -2.12
C ALA A 167 -3.52 0.61 -1.87
N PHE A 168 -3.20 -0.23 -2.86
CA PHE A 168 -3.49 -1.66 -2.84
C PHE A 168 -2.22 -2.51 -3.00
N GLY A 169 -1.05 -1.92 -2.76
CA GLY A 169 0.24 -2.61 -2.83
C GLY A 169 0.34 -3.78 -1.87
N ALA A 170 1.25 -4.73 -2.14
CA ALA A 170 1.50 -5.93 -1.36
C ALA A 170 0.18 -6.65 -0.99
N ILE A 171 -0.60 -6.99 -2.01
CA ILE A 171 -1.87 -7.72 -1.91
C ILE A 171 -2.90 -6.96 -1.03
N GLY A 172 -3.05 -5.65 -1.31
CA GLY A 172 -4.04 -4.80 -0.66
C GLY A 172 -3.74 -4.43 0.79
N LEU A 173 -2.53 -4.68 1.27
CA LEU A 173 -2.15 -4.53 2.68
C LEU A 173 -2.45 -3.13 3.26
N PRO A 174 -2.24 -1.99 2.55
CA PRO A 174 -2.54 -0.68 3.10
C PRO A 174 -4.00 -0.49 3.55
N VAL A 175 -4.94 -1.13 2.86
CA VAL A 175 -6.37 -1.09 3.20
C VAL A 175 -6.74 -2.27 4.11
N SER A 176 -6.19 -3.46 3.89
CA SER A 176 -6.50 -4.66 4.70
C SER A 176 -6.10 -4.53 6.17
N ILE A 177 -5.13 -3.66 6.49
CA ILE A 177 -4.72 -3.41 7.88
C ILE A 177 -5.84 -2.82 8.75
N ILE A 178 -6.85 -2.20 8.15
CA ILE A 178 -7.95 -1.53 8.85
C ILE A 178 -8.70 -2.48 9.79
N ASP A 179 -8.91 -3.72 9.40
CA ASP A 179 -9.61 -4.71 10.23
C ASP A 179 -8.83 -5.09 11.52
N THR A 180 -7.55 -4.68 11.62
CA THR A 180 -6.76 -4.90 12.85
C THR A 180 -7.10 -3.90 13.97
N PHE A 181 -7.88 -2.83 13.69
CA PHE A 181 -8.07 -1.71 14.63
C PHE A 181 -9.40 -1.67 15.36
N ASN A 182 -10.45 -2.32 14.92
CA ASN A 182 -11.81 -2.12 15.44
C ASN A 182 -12.17 -0.61 15.51
N LEU A 183 -12.12 0.05 14.36
CA LEU A 183 -12.27 1.49 14.26
C LEU A 183 -13.65 1.97 14.75
N SER A 184 -13.68 3.17 15.28
CA SER A 184 -14.92 3.87 15.67
C SER A 184 -15.91 3.92 14.51
N GLY A 185 -17.20 3.65 14.79
CA GLY A 185 -18.24 3.61 13.75
C GLY A 185 -18.29 2.30 12.96
N GLY A 186 -17.55 1.25 13.37
CA GLY A 186 -17.59 -0.06 12.72
C GLY A 186 -16.99 -0.07 11.31
N VAL A 187 -16.04 0.82 11.02
CA VAL A 187 -15.35 0.91 9.72
C VAL A 187 -14.58 -0.38 9.43
N THR A 188 -14.87 -1.02 8.32
CA THR A 188 -14.22 -2.26 7.87
C THR A 188 -13.30 -2.05 6.68
N THR A 189 -12.39 -3.00 6.44
CA THR A 189 -11.56 -3.05 5.24
C THR A 189 -12.38 -2.95 3.96
N LEU A 190 -13.51 -3.69 3.88
CA LEU A 190 -14.34 -3.69 2.67
C LEU A 190 -15.02 -2.33 2.44
N ASP A 191 -15.45 -1.65 3.50
CA ASP A 191 -16.04 -0.32 3.38
C ASP A 191 -15.00 0.70 2.91
N VAL A 192 -13.79 0.67 3.49
CA VAL A 192 -12.69 1.54 3.05
C VAL A 192 -12.30 1.24 1.60
N ALA A 193 -12.27 -0.03 1.17
CA ALA A 193 -12.03 -0.39 -0.23
C ALA A 193 -13.10 0.20 -1.16
N ARG A 194 -14.39 0.10 -0.79
CA ARG A 194 -15.50 0.68 -1.55
C ARG A 194 -15.41 2.20 -1.67
N TYR A 195 -15.07 2.90 -0.60
CA TYR A 195 -14.85 4.35 -0.67
C TYR A 195 -13.56 4.71 -1.40
N SER A 196 -12.54 3.86 -1.39
CA SER A 196 -11.35 4.02 -2.25
C SER A 196 -11.71 3.91 -3.73
N ALA A 197 -12.73 3.09 -4.07
CA ALA A 197 -13.32 3.03 -5.41
C ALA A 197 -14.05 4.32 -5.83
N LEU A 198 -14.26 5.26 -4.93
CA LEU A 198 -14.80 6.59 -5.24
C LEU A 198 -13.72 7.67 -5.23
N THR A 199 -12.70 7.52 -4.37
CA THR A 199 -11.68 8.55 -4.18
C THR A 199 -10.54 8.49 -5.22
N LEU A 200 -10.16 7.30 -5.69
CA LEU A 200 -8.98 7.08 -6.53
C LEU A 200 -9.22 7.03 -8.06
N PRO A 201 -10.38 6.58 -8.59
CA PRO A 201 -10.49 6.24 -10.01
C PRO A 201 -10.20 7.39 -10.96
N ILE A 202 -10.60 8.61 -10.62
CA ILE A 202 -10.35 9.77 -11.49
C ILE A 202 -8.84 10.00 -11.63
N LEU A 203 -8.11 9.92 -10.50
CA LEU A 203 -6.66 10.07 -10.50
C LEU A 203 -6.00 8.94 -11.31
N ASN A 204 -6.40 7.69 -11.07
CA ASN A 204 -5.85 6.52 -11.73
C ASN A 204 -6.10 6.55 -13.25
N PHE A 205 -7.26 7.06 -13.67
CA PHE A 205 -7.59 7.26 -15.08
C PHE A 205 -6.71 8.33 -15.74
N ILE A 206 -6.35 9.39 -15.00
CA ILE A 206 -5.57 10.53 -15.53
C ILE A 206 -4.07 10.21 -15.59
N ILE A 207 -3.53 9.37 -14.71
CA ILE A 207 -2.08 9.10 -14.63
C ILE A 207 -1.49 8.65 -15.98
N PRO A 208 -2.07 7.71 -16.78
CA PRO A 208 -1.53 7.35 -18.09
C PRO A 208 -1.41 8.54 -19.05
N PHE A 209 -2.36 9.48 -19.02
CA PHE A 209 -2.30 10.72 -19.81
C PHE A 209 -1.12 11.60 -19.35
N VAL A 210 -0.94 11.75 -18.04
CA VAL A 210 0.17 12.53 -17.46
C VAL A 210 1.51 11.93 -17.88
N LEU A 211 1.67 10.61 -17.84
CA LEU A 211 2.90 9.94 -18.23
C LEU A 211 3.26 10.22 -19.70
N VAL A 212 2.30 10.07 -20.60
CA VAL A 212 2.53 10.35 -22.02
C VAL A 212 2.77 11.84 -22.27
N PHE A 213 2.03 12.71 -21.57
CA PHE A 213 2.25 14.17 -21.66
C PHE A 213 3.65 14.59 -21.25
N ILE A 214 4.21 13.99 -20.20
CA ILE A 214 5.59 14.28 -19.75
C ILE A 214 6.63 13.90 -20.80
N VAL A 215 6.37 12.86 -21.58
CA VAL A 215 7.33 12.33 -22.58
C VAL A 215 7.24 13.04 -23.93
N ASP A 216 6.03 13.21 -24.44
CA ASP A 216 5.80 13.70 -25.83
C ASP A 216 4.69 14.77 -25.92
N GLY A 217 4.29 15.37 -24.79
CA GLY A 217 3.30 16.45 -24.76
C GLY A 217 1.92 16.08 -25.33
N MET A 218 1.19 17.09 -25.77
CA MET A 218 -0.15 16.91 -26.38
C MET A 218 -0.12 16.15 -27.71
N LYS A 219 1.00 16.19 -28.44
CA LYS A 219 1.18 15.43 -29.67
C LYS A 219 1.13 13.93 -29.37
N GLY A 220 1.90 13.49 -28.38
CA GLY A 220 1.91 12.09 -27.94
C GLY A 220 0.52 11.60 -27.51
N ILE A 221 -0.22 12.40 -26.75
CA ILE A 221 -1.60 12.06 -26.35
C ILE A 221 -2.48 11.85 -27.59
N LYS A 222 -2.47 12.77 -28.54
CA LYS A 222 -3.31 12.67 -29.74
C LYS A 222 -2.96 11.47 -30.61
N GLU A 223 -1.68 11.14 -30.75
CA GLU A 223 -1.21 10.06 -31.63
C GLU A 223 -1.53 8.66 -31.08
N ILE A 224 -1.49 8.47 -29.75
CA ILE A 224 -1.77 7.16 -29.12
C ILE A 224 -3.00 7.20 -28.19
N LEU A 225 -3.92 8.14 -28.41
CA LEU A 225 -5.14 8.29 -27.60
C LEU A 225 -5.93 6.98 -27.39
N PRO A 226 -6.16 6.14 -28.43
CA PRO A 226 -6.85 4.86 -28.24
C PRO A 226 -6.14 3.93 -27.26
N VAL A 227 -4.80 3.93 -27.26
CA VAL A 227 -3.98 3.14 -26.34
C VAL A 227 -4.11 3.67 -24.91
N ILE A 228 -4.01 4.99 -24.72
CA ILE A 228 -4.14 5.62 -23.40
C ILE A 228 -5.52 5.34 -22.81
N LEU A 229 -6.59 5.52 -23.62
CA LEU A 229 -7.96 5.23 -23.19
C LEU A 229 -8.16 3.75 -22.83
N THR A 230 -7.54 2.85 -23.59
CA THR A 230 -7.56 1.40 -23.27
C THR A 230 -6.90 1.14 -21.93
N VAL A 231 -5.71 1.67 -21.67
CA VAL A 231 -4.99 1.49 -20.40
C VAL A 231 -5.80 2.09 -19.26
N SER A 232 -6.17 3.36 -19.36
CA SER A 232 -6.92 4.07 -18.31
C SER A 232 -8.26 3.42 -18.02
N GLY A 233 -9.04 3.10 -19.05
CA GLY A 233 -10.38 2.52 -18.91
C GLY A 233 -10.36 1.10 -18.37
N THR A 234 -9.48 0.23 -18.90
CA THR A 234 -9.40 -1.16 -18.46
C THR A 234 -8.88 -1.25 -17.04
N TYR A 235 -7.77 -0.57 -16.73
CA TYR A 235 -7.17 -0.60 -15.40
C TYR A 235 -8.14 -0.04 -14.35
N THR A 236 -8.59 1.20 -14.55
CA THR A 236 -9.45 1.87 -13.56
C THR A 236 -10.81 1.18 -13.42
N GLY A 237 -11.41 0.73 -14.54
CA GLY A 237 -12.70 0.03 -14.49
C GLY A 237 -12.64 -1.30 -13.75
N LEU A 238 -11.61 -2.11 -13.99
CA LEU A 238 -11.44 -3.38 -13.28
C LEU A 238 -11.03 -3.17 -11.82
N GLN A 239 -10.18 -2.17 -11.52
CA GLN A 239 -9.83 -1.84 -10.15
C GLN A 239 -11.07 -1.41 -9.36
N LEU A 240 -11.92 -0.55 -9.92
CA LEU A 240 -13.19 -0.14 -9.34
C LEU A 240 -14.10 -1.35 -9.06
N LEU A 241 -14.30 -2.23 -10.03
CA LEU A 241 -15.13 -3.42 -9.86
C LEU A 241 -14.61 -4.33 -8.73
N LEU A 242 -13.29 -4.59 -8.71
CA LEU A 242 -12.70 -5.46 -7.70
C LEU A 242 -12.79 -4.86 -6.29
N THR A 243 -12.50 -3.58 -6.14
CA THR A 243 -12.57 -2.92 -4.82
C THR A 243 -13.99 -2.87 -4.27
N ILE A 244 -15.01 -2.72 -5.12
CA ILE A 244 -16.43 -2.72 -4.70
C ILE A 244 -16.89 -4.13 -4.30
N PHE A 245 -16.58 -5.15 -5.11
CA PHE A 245 -17.19 -6.47 -4.96
C PHE A 245 -16.31 -7.49 -4.24
N HIS A 246 -14.98 -7.34 -4.28
CA HIS A 246 -14.04 -8.34 -3.78
C HIS A 246 -13.19 -7.84 -2.61
N GLY A 247 -12.81 -6.57 -2.64
CA GLY A 247 -11.92 -5.97 -1.66
C GLY A 247 -10.57 -5.55 -2.24
N PRO A 248 -9.59 -5.22 -1.38
CA PRO A 248 -8.34 -4.59 -1.81
C PRO A 248 -7.29 -5.57 -2.35
N GLU A 249 -7.38 -6.89 -2.06
CA GLU A 249 -6.29 -7.85 -2.20
C GLU A 249 -5.83 -8.02 -3.67
N LEU A 250 -6.76 -7.93 -4.61
CA LEU A 250 -6.49 -8.13 -6.05
C LEU A 250 -6.65 -6.86 -6.89
N ALA A 251 -6.90 -5.74 -6.21
CA ALA A 251 -7.24 -4.47 -6.86
C ALA A 251 -6.15 -3.91 -7.80
N ASP A 252 -4.90 -4.36 -7.68
CA ASP A 252 -3.82 -3.99 -8.59
C ASP A 252 -3.40 -5.14 -9.51
N ILE A 253 -3.45 -6.38 -9.02
CA ILE A 253 -2.93 -7.55 -9.75
C ILE A 253 -3.78 -7.83 -11.00
N ILE A 254 -5.08 -8.05 -10.82
CA ILE A 254 -5.98 -8.38 -11.93
C ILE A 254 -6.11 -7.24 -12.94
N PRO A 255 -6.35 -5.97 -12.51
CA PRO A 255 -6.45 -4.86 -13.45
C PRO A 255 -5.20 -4.67 -14.30
N SER A 256 -4.03 -4.76 -13.70
CA SER A 256 -2.77 -4.59 -14.43
C SER A 256 -2.51 -5.73 -15.42
N LEU A 257 -2.70 -6.99 -15.01
CA LEU A 257 -2.59 -8.15 -15.90
C LEU A 257 -3.57 -8.08 -17.07
N ALA A 258 -4.84 -7.82 -16.77
CA ALA A 258 -5.87 -7.71 -17.79
C ALA A 258 -5.58 -6.55 -18.75
N THR A 259 -5.12 -5.40 -18.24
CA THR A 259 -4.76 -4.25 -19.08
C THR A 259 -3.60 -4.58 -20.00
N MET A 260 -2.55 -5.27 -19.54
CA MET A 260 -1.45 -5.71 -20.38
C MET A 260 -1.91 -6.67 -21.48
N VAL A 261 -2.80 -7.60 -21.17
CA VAL A 261 -3.38 -8.54 -22.16
C VAL A 261 -4.22 -7.78 -23.20
N VAL A 262 -5.14 -6.92 -22.75
CA VAL A 262 -5.98 -6.11 -23.65
C VAL A 262 -5.11 -5.23 -24.54
N LEU A 263 -4.07 -4.60 -23.96
CA LEU A 263 -3.16 -3.75 -24.71
C LEU A 263 -2.35 -4.53 -25.73
N ALA A 264 -1.92 -5.75 -25.44
CA ALA A 264 -1.26 -6.63 -26.40
C ALA A 264 -2.18 -6.93 -27.62
N PHE A 265 -3.50 -7.10 -27.42
CA PHE A 265 -4.46 -7.25 -28.52
C PHE A 265 -4.68 -5.94 -29.29
N VAL A 266 -4.79 -4.81 -28.60
CA VAL A 266 -4.97 -3.50 -29.23
C VAL A 266 -3.75 -3.15 -30.09
N CYS A 267 -2.52 -3.36 -29.60
CA CYS A 267 -1.28 -3.08 -30.34
C CYS A 267 -1.08 -3.95 -31.59
N ARG A 268 -1.77 -5.09 -31.71
CA ARG A 268 -1.78 -5.88 -32.96
C ARG A 268 -2.54 -5.18 -34.09
N LYS A 269 -3.60 -4.44 -33.72
CA LYS A 269 -4.48 -3.76 -34.68
C LYS A 269 -4.14 -2.28 -34.85
N PHE A 270 -3.71 -1.64 -33.79
CA PHE A 270 -3.38 -0.22 -33.76
C PHE A 270 -1.87 -0.03 -33.83
N LYS A 271 -1.41 0.69 -34.86
CA LYS A 271 -0.04 1.16 -34.99
C LYS A 271 -0.05 2.68 -35.07
N PRO A 272 0.75 3.38 -34.22
CA PRO A 272 0.90 4.83 -34.33
C PRO A 272 1.38 5.21 -35.74
N LYS A 273 0.93 6.36 -36.25
CA LYS A 273 1.42 6.88 -37.55
C LYS A 273 2.92 7.16 -37.52
N ASN A 274 3.39 7.69 -36.38
CA ASN A 274 4.80 7.94 -36.13
C ASN A 274 5.22 7.13 -34.90
N ILE A 275 6.16 6.21 -35.06
CA ILE A 275 6.74 5.46 -33.94
C ILE A 275 7.70 6.39 -33.19
N PHE A 276 7.42 6.63 -31.92
CA PHE A 276 8.26 7.43 -31.05
C PHE A 276 9.42 6.58 -30.53
N ARG A 277 10.65 7.02 -30.80
CA ARG A 277 11.89 6.39 -30.30
C ARG A 277 12.85 7.45 -29.77
N LEU A 278 13.44 7.15 -28.62
CA LEU A 278 14.56 7.90 -28.05
C LEU A 278 15.87 7.39 -28.65
N GLU A 279 16.83 8.28 -28.93
CA GLU A 279 18.07 7.96 -29.68
C GLU A 279 18.98 6.94 -28.96
N ALA A 280 18.84 6.74 -27.67
CA ALA A 280 19.73 5.94 -26.82
C ALA A 280 19.28 4.48 -26.60
N SER A 281 18.35 3.92 -27.39
CA SER A 281 17.86 2.55 -27.15
C SER A 281 18.80 1.47 -27.67
N GLU A 282 19.54 0.79 -26.77
CA GLU A 282 20.44 -0.33 -27.09
C GLU A 282 19.84 -1.72 -26.82
N HIS A 283 18.61 -1.82 -26.31
CA HIS A 283 18.08 -3.09 -25.82
C HIS A 283 17.63 -4.02 -26.95
N LYS A 284 18.34 -5.15 -27.12
CA LYS A 284 17.91 -6.26 -27.98
C LYS A 284 16.89 -7.12 -27.21
N ILE A 285 15.61 -6.89 -27.46
CA ILE A 285 14.52 -7.70 -26.91
C ILE A 285 14.64 -9.13 -27.48
N GLN A 286 14.73 -10.12 -26.60
CA GLN A 286 14.74 -11.53 -27.02
C GLN A 286 13.32 -11.99 -27.36
N LYS A 287 13.14 -12.54 -28.55
CA LYS A 287 11.86 -13.17 -28.93
C LYS A 287 11.69 -14.44 -28.11
N ARG A 288 10.61 -14.50 -27.35
CA ARG A 288 10.22 -15.65 -26.52
C ARG A 288 9.08 -16.43 -27.17
N THR A 289 9.08 -17.74 -26.99
CA THR A 289 7.99 -18.59 -27.47
C THR A 289 6.74 -18.43 -26.58
N PRO A 290 5.53 -18.64 -27.09
CA PRO A 290 4.31 -18.59 -26.27
C PRO A 290 4.34 -19.53 -25.08
N LYS A 291 4.96 -20.71 -25.21
CA LYS A 291 5.11 -21.67 -24.12
C LYS A 291 5.99 -21.12 -22.98
N GLU A 292 7.13 -20.49 -23.32
CA GLU A 292 8.01 -19.85 -22.35
C GLU A 292 7.28 -18.71 -21.63
N ILE A 293 6.52 -17.90 -22.35
CA ILE A 293 5.75 -16.79 -21.78
C ILE A 293 4.71 -17.31 -20.78
N VAL A 294 3.87 -18.28 -21.18
CA VAL A 294 2.85 -18.87 -20.29
C VAL A 294 3.52 -19.51 -19.05
N PHE A 295 4.63 -20.22 -19.25
CA PHE A 295 5.37 -20.79 -18.14
C PHE A 295 5.95 -19.75 -17.20
N ALA A 296 6.49 -18.65 -17.73
CA ALA A 296 7.06 -17.56 -16.94
C ALA A 296 6.01 -16.82 -16.10
N TRP A 297 4.80 -16.63 -16.63
CA TRP A 297 3.69 -16.00 -15.93
C TRP A 297 2.98 -16.91 -14.92
N SER A 298 3.25 -18.23 -14.95
CA SER A 298 2.52 -19.22 -14.11
C SER A 298 2.53 -18.90 -12.61
N PRO A 299 3.59 -18.42 -11.95
CA PRO A 299 3.56 -18.10 -10.52
C PRO A 299 2.51 -17.04 -10.18
N PHE A 300 2.37 -16.04 -11.02
CA PHE A 300 1.46 -14.93 -10.78
C PHE A 300 0.01 -15.27 -11.16
N VAL A 301 -0.20 -16.15 -12.13
CA VAL A 301 -1.53 -16.70 -12.45
C VAL A 301 -2.00 -17.59 -11.29
N ILE A 302 -1.13 -18.44 -10.74
CA ILE A 302 -1.43 -19.29 -9.57
C ILE A 302 -1.70 -18.43 -8.34
N LEU A 303 -0.86 -17.39 -8.09
CA LEU A 303 -1.08 -16.42 -7.04
C LEU A 303 -2.48 -15.81 -7.12
N THR A 304 -2.83 -15.29 -8.30
CA THR A 304 -4.13 -14.67 -8.54
C THR A 304 -5.28 -15.62 -8.24
N ALA A 305 -5.18 -16.88 -8.71
CA ALA A 305 -6.20 -17.88 -8.48
C ALA A 305 -6.36 -18.21 -6.98
N PHE A 306 -5.27 -18.40 -6.25
CA PHE A 306 -5.34 -18.65 -4.81
C PHE A 306 -5.85 -17.45 -4.03
N VAL A 307 -5.37 -16.25 -4.31
CA VAL A 307 -5.84 -15.04 -3.62
C VAL A 307 -7.32 -14.78 -3.90
N LEU A 308 -7.83 -15.07 -5.11
CA LEU A 308 -9.27 -15.03 -5.41
C LEU A 308 -10.08 -15.96 -4.49
N VAL A 309 -9.60 -17.17 -4.27
CA VAL A 309 -10.28 -18.14 -3.37
C VAL A 309 -10.19 -17.66 -1.92
N TRP A 310 -8.99 -17.26 -1.46
CA TRP A 310 -8.76 -16.84 -0.06
C TRP A 310 -9.48 -15.54 0.33
N SER A 311 -9.67 -14.63 -0.62
CA SER A 311 -10.41 -13.38 -0.38
C SER A 311 -11.92 -13.54 -0.51
N ALA A 312 -12.40 -14.65 -1.11
CA ALA A 312 -13.81 -14.88 -1.31
C ALA A 312 -14.60 -15.03 0.01
N PRO A 313 -15.81 -14.41 0.12
CA PRO A 313 -16.58 -14.44 1.36
C PRO A 313 -16.92 -15.85 1.85
N PHE A 314 -17.16 -16.81 0.95
CA PHE A 314 -17.45 -18.19 1.32
C PHE A 314 -16.25 -18.85 2.01
N PHE A 315 -15.02 -18.57 1.55
CA PHE A 315 -13.80 -19.15 2.12
C PHE A 315 -13.49 -18.49 3.49
N LYS A 316 -13.57 -17.16 3.58
CA LYS A 316 -13.38 -16.43 4.85
C LYS A 316 -14.36 -16.88 5.93
N LYS A 317 -15.62 -17.18 5.58
CA LYS A 317 -16.64 -17.67 6.52
C LYS A 317 -16.27 -19.01 7.17
N LEU A 318 -15.48 -19.87 6.52
CA LEU A 318 -15.06 -21.16 7.10
C LEU A 318 -14.29 -21.00 8.40
N PHE A 319 -13.52 -19.91 8.55
CA PHE A 319 -12.65 -19.65 9.70
C PHE A 319 -13.26 -18.66 10.70
N GLN A 320 -14.44 -18.09 10.42
CA GLN A 320 -15.15 -17.20 11.34
C GLN A 320 -15.81 -17.96 12.48
N PRO A 321 -16.26 -17.29 13.57
CA PRO A 321 -17.04 -17.90 14.63
C PRO A 321 -18.27 -18.63 14.08
N GLY A 322 -18.40 -19.93 14.41
CA GLY A 322 -19.43 -20.82 13.87
C GLY A 322 -19.13 -21.43 12.50
N GLY A 323 -17.97 -21.14 11.89
CA GLY A 323 -17.54 -21.74 10.62
C GLY A 323 -16.97 -23.16 10.81
N ALA A 324 -17.02 -23.95 9.73
CA ALA A 324 -16.59 -25.36 9.76
C ALA A 324 -15.10 -25.58 10.14
N LEU A 325 -14.24 -24.59 9.90
CA LEU A 325 -12.80 -24.62 10.19
C LEU A 325 -12.39 -23.69 11.33
N GLU A 326 -13.34 -23.20 12.14
CA GLU A 326 -13.05 -22.33 13.30
C GLU A 326 -12.07 -22.99 14.29
N SER A 327 -12.12 -24.33 14.44
CA SER A 327 -11.23 -25.08 15.34
C SER A 327 -9.75 -25.02 14.94
N LEU A 328 -9.44 -24.66 13.69
CA LEU A 328 -8.07 -24.49 13.20
C LEU A 328 -7.51 -23.07 13.46
N VAL A 329 -8.35 -22.15 13.94
CA VAL A 329 -7.94 -20.80 14.30
C VAL A 329 -7.40 -20.80 15.71
N ILE A 330 -6.12 -20.44 15.86
CA ILE A 330 -5.50 -20.33 17.18
C ILE A 330 -6.01 -19.06 17.85
N LYS A 331 -6.60 -19.19 19.04
CA LYS A 331 -7.09 -18.09 19.84
C LYS A 331 -6.09 -17.82 20.97
N LEU A 332 -5.31 -16.74 20.86
CA LEU A 332 -4.39 -16.32 21.93
C LEU A 332 -5.13 -15.36 22.87
N PRO A 333 -5.31 -15.73 24.15
CA PRO A 333 -5.90 -14.81 25.12
C PRO A 333 -4.89 -13.67 25.40
N ILE A 334 -5.27 -12.43 25.08
CA ILE A 334 -4.49 -11.27 25.46
C ILE A 334 -4.94 -10.84 26.84
N PRO A 335 -4.04 -10.72 27.84
CA PRO A 335 -4.40 -10.29 29.19
C PRO A 335 -5.03 -8.90 29.13
N ASN A 336 -6.33 -8.84 29.41
CA ASN A 336 -7.14 -7.64 29.66
C ASN A 336 -6.81 -6.41 28.80
N THR A 337 -7.07 -6.50 27.52
CA THR A 337 -7.36 -5.32 26.73
C THR A 337 -8.85 -5.00 26.99
N VAL A 338 -9.10 -3.98 27.81
CA VAL A 338 -10.45 -3.40 27.99
C VAL A 338 -11.55 -4.41 28.39
N SER A 339 -11.36 -5.13 29.49
CA SER A 339 -12.38 -6.02 30.05
C SER A 339 -13.71 -5.31 30.41
N ASP A 340 -13.68 -3.98 30.54
CA ASP A 340 -14.85 -3.17 30.85
C ASP A 340 -15.68 -2.80 29.61
N LEU A 341 -15.11 -2.89 28.40
CA LEU A 341 -15.83 -2.72 27.13
C LEU A 341 -16.22 -4.08 26.50
N SER A 342 -15.58 -5.16 26.88
CA SER A 342 -15.91 -6.52 26.47
C SER A 342 -15.61 -7.52 27.60
N PRO A 343 -16.62 -8.02 28.34
CA PRO A 343 -16.45 -8.91 29.49
C PRO A 343 -15.74 -10.25 29.18
N LYS A 344 -15.54 -10.59 27.92
CA LYS A 344 -15.00 -11.88 27.47
C LYS A 344 -13.52 -11.87 27.09
N GLY A 345 -12.81 -10.75 27.27
CA GLY A 345 -11.42 -10.62 26.82
C GLY A 345 -11.29 -10.67 25.29
N ILE A 346 -10.40 -9.86 24.70
CA ILE A 346 -10.11 -9.96 23.28
C ILE A 346 -9.15 -11.14 23.08
N ALA A 347 -9.58 -12.17 22.37
CA ALA A 347 -8.69 -13.22 21.91
C ALA A 347 -8.14 -12.80 20.53
N LEU A 348 -6.82 -12.67 20.43
CA LEU A 348 -6.17 -12.51 19.14
C LEU A 348 -6.35 -13.79 18.34
N ARG A 349 -6.94 -13.68 17.17
CA ARG A 349 -7.21 -14.81 16.29
C ARG A 349 -6.09 -14.94 15.28
N LEU A 350 -5.30 -16.02 15.39
CA LEU A 350 -4.28 -16.37 14.41
C LEU A 350 -4.85 -17.42 13.46
N ASP A 351 -5.40 -16.96 12.35
CA ASP A 351 -5.90 -17.81 11.28
C ASP A 351 -4.77 -18.12 10.31
N LEU A 352 -3.96 -19.14 10.65
CA LEU A 352 -2.80 -19.52 9.85
C LEU A 352 -3.18 -19.99 8.44
N ILE A 353 -4.30 -20.70 8.31
CA ILE A 353 -4.72 -21.31 7.04
C ILE A 353 -5.51 -20.30 6.19
N GLY A 354 -6.45 -19.58 6.80
CA GLY A 354 -7.27 -18.58 6.11
C GLY A 354 -6.54 -17.27 5.79
N ALA A 355 -5.34 -17.04 6.36
CA ALA A 355 -4.54 -15.86 6.04
C ALA A 355 -4.09 -15.86 4.57
N THR A 356 -4.16 -14.71 3.92
CA THR A 356 -3.70 -14.50 2.54
C THR A 356 -2.24 -14.90 2.32
N GLY A 357 -1.39 -14.77 3.36
CA GLY A 357 0.00 -15.25 3.32
C GLY A 357 0.13 -16.74 3.01
N THR A 358 -0.86 -17.56 3.38
CA THR A 358 -0.87 -19.01 3.06
C THR A 358 -1.20 -19.27 1.59
N ALA A 359 -2.06 -18.48 0.97
CA ALA A 359 -2.27 -18.51 -0.47
C ALA A 359 -0.96 -18.25 -1.23
N ILE A 360 -0.17 -17.28 -0.75
CA ILE A 360 1.14 -16.94 -1.34
C ILE A 360 2.13 -18.08 -1.08
N LEU A 361 2.19 -18.62 0.13
CA LEU A 361 3.05 -19.76 0.48
C LEU A 361 2.80 -20.95 -0.44
N LEU A 362 1.54 -21.32 -0.65
CA LEU A 362 1.16 -22.40 -1.57
C LEU A 362 1.61 -22.10 -3.01
N THR A 363 1.46 -20.85 -3.43
CA THR A 363 1.99 -20.40 -4.73
C THR A 363 3.50 -20.59 -4.84
N VAL A 364 4.25 -20.24 -3.81
CA VAL A 364 5.72 -20.43 -3.78
C VAL A 364 6.07 -21.92 -3.88
N ILE A 365 5.40 -22.76 -3.09
CA ILE A 365 5.63 -24.23 -3.10
C ILE A 365 5.38 -24.79 -4.50
N ILE A 366 4.24 -24.47 -5.12
CA ILE A 366 3.90 -24.93 -6.46
C ILE A 366 4.90 -24.39 -7.50
N THR A 367 5.33 -23.12 -7.37
CA THR A 367 6.34 -22.54 -8.26
C THR A 367 7.67 -23.28 -8.16
N ILE A 368 8.13 -23.63 -6.95
CA ILE A 368 9.34 -24.42 -6.73
C ILE A 368 9.23 -25.80 -7.40
N LEU A 369 8.08 -26.46 -7.26
CA LEU A 369 7.83 -27.77 -7.86
C LEU A 369 7.81 -27.71 -9.39
N ILE A 370 7.09 -26.75 -9.97
CA ILE A 370 6.96 -26.59 -11.43
C ILE A 370 8.32 -26.23 -12.07
N THR A 371 9.08 -25.34 -11.41
CA THR A 371 10.39 -24.89 -11.93
C THR A 371 11.53 -25.85 -11.58
N LYS A 372 11.26 -26.89 -10.79
CA LYS A 372 12.26 -27.85 -10.29
C LYS A 372 13.42 -27.18 -9.55
N LEU A 373 13.16 -26.04 -8.91
CA LEU A 373 14.15 -25.34 -8.09
C LEU A 373 14.51 -26.22 -6.88
N LYS A 374 15.81 -26.38 -6.62
CA LYS A 374 16.28 -27.16 -5.46
C LYS A 374 15.77 -26.53 -4.16
N TRP A 375 15.19 -27.30 -3.25
CA TRP A 375 14.67 -26.82 -1.96
C TRP A 375 15.71 -26.08 -1.13
N LYS A 376 16.98 -26.51 -1.17
CA LYS A 376 18.10 -25.81 -0.54
C LYS A 376 18.25 -24.37 -1.06
N SER A 377 18.10 -24.17 -2.38
CA SER A 377 18.16 -22.84 -2.99
C SER A 377 16.94 -22.00 -2.62
N ALA A 378 15.76 -22.60 -2.63
CA ALA A 378 14.53 -21.94 -2.20
C ALA A 378 14.60 -21.50 -0.73
N GLY A 379 15.10 -22.36 0.15
CA GLY A 379 15.33 -22.05 1.57
C GLY A 379 16.36 -20.93 1.77
N ALA A 380 17.43 -20.91 0.97
CA ALA A 380 18.40 -19.81 1.00
C ALA A 380 17.76 -18.45 0.64
N LEU A 381 16.87 -18.43 -0.38
CA LEU A 381 16.11 -17.24 -0.77
C LEU A 381 15.12 -16.80 0.32
N LEU A 382 14.52 -17.73 1.06
CA LEU A 382 13.68 -17.40 2.21
C LEU A 382 14.49 -16.73 3.33
N VAL A 383 15.65 -17.30 3.66
CA VAL A 383 16.56 -16.70 4.66
C VAL A 383 17.01 -15.30 4.22
N GLU A 384 17.29 -15.11 2.94
CA GLU A 384 17.62 -13.80 2.38
C GLU A 384 16.45 -12.82 2.53
N ALA A 385 15.22 -13.23 2.22
CA ALA A 385 14.02 -12.43 2.41
C ALA A 385 13.80 -12.07 3.89
N ILE A 386 14.01 -13.01 4.82
CA ILE A 386 13.93 -12.74 6.26
C ILE A 386 14.97 -11.69 6.67
N LYS A 387 16.22 -11.81 6.23
CA LYS A 387 17.29 -10.86 6.54
C LYS A 387 17.01 -9.45 6.00
N GLU A 388 16.30 -9.35 4.89
CA GLU A 388 15.92 -8.08 4.27
C GLU A 388 14.71 -7.45 4.98
N LEU A 389 13.75 -8.26 5.38
CA LEU A 389 12.43 -7.79 5.85
C LEU A 389 12.27 -7.74 7.38
N TRP A 390 13.17 -8.32 8.19
CA TRP A 390 12.98 -8.36 9.64
C TRP A 390 12.88 -6.96 10.27
N LEU A 391 13.70 -5.99 9.83
CA LEU A 391 13.61 -4.61 10.32
C LEU A 391 12.33 -3.89 9.88
N PRO A 392 11.91 -3.93 8.60
CA PRO A 392 10.59 -3.45 8.18
C PRO A 392 9.44 -4.07 8.98
N ILE A 393 9.43 -5.38 9.17
CA ILE A 393 8.36 -6.07 9.93
C ILE A 393 8.34 -5.61 11.39
N LEU A 394 9.49 -5.52 12.05
CA LEU A 394 9.58 -5.00 13.42
C LEU A 394 9.15 -3.52 13.50
N THR A 395 9.47 -2.73 12.49
CA THR A 395 9.04 -1.33 12.43
C THR A 395 7.51 -1.24 12.35
N ILE A 396 6.88 -2.02 11.47
CA ILE A 396 5.42 -2.09 11.38
C ILE A 396 4.82 -2.54 12.70
N SER A 397 5.39 -3.57 13.34
CA SER A 397 4.94 -4.09 14.63
C SER A 397 4.99 -3.02 15.74
N ALA A 398 6.08 -2.25 15.79
CA ALA A 398 6.23 -1.17 16.77
C ALA A 398 5.23 -0.02 16.52
N ILE A 399 5.00 0.35 15.26
CA ILE A 399 4.01 1.38 14.90
C ILE A 399 2.59 0.91 15.24
N LEU A 400 2.26 -0.36 15.01
CA LEU A 400 0.99 -0.95 15.43
C LEU A 400 0.83 -0.93 16.95
N ALA A 401 1.87 -1.23 17.70
CA ALA A 401 1.85 -1.13 19.16
C ALA A 401 1.58 0.32 19.62
N ILE A 402 2.24 1.32 19.01
CA ILE A 402 1.96 2.74 19.27
C ILE A 402 0.48 3.04 19.02
N ALA A 403 -0.06 2.67 17.87
CA ALA A 403 -1.44 2.95 17.48
C ALA A 403 -2.44 2.30 18.43
N LYS A 404 -2.20 1.05 18.86
CA LYS A 404 -3.04 0.35 19.84
C LYS A 404 -3.01 1.01 21.22
N VAL A 405 -1.81 1.38 21.73
CA VAL A 405 -1.68 2.10 23.00
C VAL A 405 -2.38 3.45 22.94
N MET A 406 -2.23 4.21 21.85
CA MET A 406 -2.92 5.49 21.66
C MET A 406 -4.44 5.33 21.63
N THR A 407 -4.94 4.29 20.96
CA THR A 407 -6.38 4.02 20.85
C THR A 407 -6.96 3.63 22.20
N TYR A 408 -6.35 2.68 22.91
CA TYR A 408 -6.82 2.22 24.21
C TYR A 408 -6.60 3.24 25.34
N GLY A 409 -5.59 4.10 25.20
CA GLY A 409 -5.34 5.20 26.13
C GLY A 409 -6.22 6.44 25.93
N GLY A 410 -7.10 6.46 24.92
CA GLY A 410 -7.94 7.64 24.67
C GLY A 410 -7.22 8.79 23.95
N LEU A 411 -5.91 8.67 23.66
CA LEU A 411 -5.13 9.70 22.96
C LEU A 411 -5.72 10.01 21.57
N THR A 412 -6.11 8.96 20.84
CA THR A 412 -6.74 9.08 19.52
C THR A 412 -8.04 9.88 19.61
N VAL A 413 -8.84 9.62 20.65
CA VAL A 413 -10.11 10.33 20.87
C VAL A 413 -9.87 11.80 21.25
N ALA A 414 -8.84 12.09 22.06
CA ALA A 414 -8.48 13.46 22.43
C ALA A 414 -8.10 14.29 21.19
N ILE A 415 -7.23 13.73 20.32
CA ILE A 415 -6.85 14.36 19.04
C ILE A 415 -8.09 14.54 18.17
N GLY A 416 -8.91 13.50 18.01
CA GLY A 416 -10.11 13.53 17.20
C GLY A 416 -11.11 14.62 17.63
N LYS A 417 -11.37 14.77 18.94
CA LYS A 417 -12.23 15.84 19.48
C LYS A 417 -11.71 17.25 19.18
N CYS A 418 -10.40 17.45 19.20
CA CYS A 418 -9.81 18.74 18.88
C CYS A 418 -9.96 19.05 17.38
N ILE A 419 -9.59 18.11 16.53
CA ILE A 419 -9.67 18.24 15.07
C ILE A 419 -11.12 18.40 14.61
N ALA A 420 -12.06 17.71 15.27
CA ALA A 420 -13.49 17.82 14.97
C ALA A 420 -14.08 19.23 15.15
N LYS A 421 -13.39 20.13 15.87
CA LYS A 421 -13.76 21.56 15.92
C LYS A 421 -13.70 22.26 14.57
N ALA A 422 -12.95 21.70 13.61
CA ALA A 422 -12.99 22.16 12.22
C ALA A 422 -14.34 21.86 11.54
N GLY A 423 -15.17 21.00 12.11
CA GLY A 423 -16.51 20.70 11.62
C GLY A 423 -16.53 20.17 10.17
N ALA A 424 -17.52 20.60 9.41
CA ALA A 424 -17.74 20.16 8.03
C ALA A 424 -16.62 20.50 7.04
N ILE A 425 -15.65 21.33 7.40
CA ILE A 425 -14.49 21.64 6.53
C ILE A 425 -13.36 20.60 6.66
N PHE A 426 -13.35 19.79 7.71
CA PHE A 426 -12.30 18.79 7.95
C PHE A 426 -12.08 17.82 6.77
N PRO A 427 -13.11 17.30 6.08
CA PRO A 427 -12.93 16.41 4.93
C PRO A 427 -12.03 16.97 3.84
N LEU A 428 -11.98 18.30 3.68
CA LEU A 428 -11.04 18.96 2.76
C LEU A 428 -9.58 18.76 3.17
N PHE A 429 -9.30 18.65 4.47
CA PHE A 429 -7.96 18.49 5.02
C PHE A 429 -7.59 17.03 5.36
N SER A 430 -8.57 16.13 5.39
CA SER A 430 -8.39 14.71 5.69
C SER A 430 -7.30 14.05 4.82
N PRO A 431 -7.25 14.25 3.49
CA PRO A 431 -6.18 13.70 2.65
C PRO A 431 -4.80 14.27 2.96
N VAL A 432 -4.72 15.52 3.46
CA VAL A 432 -3.44 16.15 3.81
C VAL A 432 -2.77 15.43 4.98
N LEU A 433 -3.55 14.92 5.95
CA LEU A 433 -2.99 14.09 7.03
C LEU A 433 -2.35 12.82 6.47
N GLY A 434 -3.03 12.16 5.55
CA GLY A 434 -2.49 11.00 4.85
C GLY A 434 -1.23 11.34 4.04
N TRP A 435 -1.25 12.48 3.37
CA TRP A 435 -0.12 12.98 2.59
C TRP A 435 1.11 13.23 3.47
N ILE A 436 0.95 13.93 4.60
CA ILE A 436 2.03 14.16 5.57
C ILE A 436 2.53 12.82 6.12
N GLY A 437 1.63 11.92 6.50
CA GLY A 437 1.98 10.61 7.08
C GLY A 437 2.84 9.76 6.15
N VAL A 438 2.49 9.66 4.87
CA VAL A 438 3.29 8.89 3.91
C VAL A 438 4.54 9.64 3.46
N PHE A 439 4.49 10.96 3.30
CA PHE A 439 5.71 11.73 3.04
C PHE A 439 6.80 11.40 4.04
N MET A 440 6.45 11.31 5.31
CA MET A 440 7.41 11.09 6.40
C MET A 440 7.78 9.61 6.60
N THR A 441 6.81 8.69 6.45
CA THR A 441 7.03 7.25 6.71
C THR A 441 7.43 6.46 5.47
N GLY A 442 7.15 6.97 4.28
CA GLY A 442 7.32 6.25 3.01
C GLY A 442 6.32 5.10 2.80
N SER A 443 5.37 4.91 3.70
CA SER A 443 4.50 3.72 3.73
C SER A 443 3.04 4.08 3.97
N VAL A 444 2.17 3.70 3.04
CA VAL A 444 0.71 3.85 3.19
C VAL A 444 0.19 2.96 4.31
N VAL A 445 0.81 1.79 4.55
CA VAL A 445 0.47 0.90 5.67
C VAL A 445 0.70 1.63 7.00
N ASN A 446 1.89 2.19 7.20
CA ASN A 446 2.24 2.93 8.43
C ASN A 446 1.34 4.15 8.62
N ASN A 447 1.03 4.85 7.53
CA ASN A 447 0.11 5.99 7.55
C ASN A 447 -1.28 5.57 8.03
N ASN A 448 -1.89 4.55 7.43
CA ASN A 448 -3.20 4.08 7.85
C ASN A 448 -3.18 3.54 9.28
N THR A 449 -2.08 2.91 9.69
CA THR A 449 -1.90 2.46 11.08
C THR A 449 -2.00 3.63 12.07
N LEU A 450 -1.37 4.76 11.77
CA LEU A 450 -1.34 5.92 12.67
C LEU A 450 -2.59 6.79 12.58
N PHE A 451 -3.09 7.02 11.38
CA PHE A 451 -4.10 8.06 11.15
C PHE A 451 -5.52 7.53 10.91
N ALA A 452 -5.71 6.26 10.50
CA ALA A 452 -7.06 5.74 10.31
C ALA A 452 -7.93 5.76 11.59
N PRO A 453 -7.38 5.44 12.80
CA PRO A 453 -8.15 5.60 14.03
C PRO A 453 -8.55 7.05 14.31
N ILE A 454 -7.69 8.02 14.00
CA ILE A 454 -7.99 9.45 14.14
C ILE A 454 -9.08 9.85 13.16
N GLN A 455 -8.95 9.48 11.88
CA GLN A 455 -9.94 9.78 10.83
C GLN A 455 -11.32 9.24 11.17
N ALA A 456 -11.41 7.99 11.63
CA ALA A 456 -12.66 7.36 12.04
C ALA A 456 -13.29 8.07 13.25
N THR A 457 -12.46 8.47 14.23
CA THR A 457 -12.94 9.20 15.42
C THR A 457 -13.46 10.59 15.06
N VAL A 458 -12.74 11.33 14.20
CA VAL A 458 -13.19 12.65 13.73
C VAL A 458 -14.49 12.52 12.95
N ALA A 459 -14.58 11.53 12.06
CA ALA A 459 -15.79 11.28 11.28
C ALA A 459 -17.05 11.12 12.14
N GLN A 460 -16.95 10.36 13.24
CA GLN A 460 -18.05 10.24 14.20
C GLN A 460 -18.43 11.58 14.85
N GLN A 461 -17.44 12.40 15.19
CA GLN A 461 -17.67 13.68 15.86
C GLN A 461 -18.35 14.72 14.94
N ILE A 462 -18.05 14.67 13.63
CA ILE A 462 -18.62 15.59 12.63
C ILE A 462 -19.78 14.97 11.84
N SER A 463 -20.28 13.80 12.27
CA SER A 463 -21.38 13.08 11.64
C SER A 463 -21.20 12.81 10.14
N THR A 464 -19.99 12.37 9.75
CA THR A 464 -19.66 11.98 8.36
C THR A 464 -19.17 10.53 8.28
N SER A 465 -19.02 10.00 7.07
CA SER A 465 -18.58 8.62 6.85
C SER A 465 -17.12 8.40 7.28
N GLY A 466 -16.90 7.53 8.29
CA GLY A 466 -15.56 7.13 8.72
C GLY A 466 -14.80 6.41 7.62
N SER A 467 -15.47 5.56 6.85
CA SER A 467 -14.88 4.82 5.73
C SER A 467 -14.41 5.76 4.63
N LEU A 468 -15.15 6.84 4.36
CA LEU A 468 -14.75 7.86 3.38
C LEU A 468 -13.49 8.61 3.84
N LEU A 469 -13.43 9.05 5.10
CA LEU A 469 -12.25 9.79 5.60
C LEU A 469 -11.00 8.90 5.67
N VAL A 470 -11.15 7.62 6.02
CA VAL A 470 -10.02 6.66 5.99
C VAL A 470 -9.58 6.37 4.56
N ALA A 471 -10.51 6.25 3.62
CA ALA A 471 -10.17 6.12 2.19
C ALA A 471 -9.47 7.39 1.66
N ALA A 472 -9.92 8.57 2.06
CA ALA A 472 -9.29 9.85 1.74
C ALA A 472 -7.88 9.98 2.32
N ASN A 473 -7.67 9.50 3.57
CA ASN A 473 -6.33 9.40 4.17
C ASN A 473 -5.40 8.50 3.36
N THR A 474 -5.91 7.36 2.90
CA THR A 474 -5.19 6.42 2.04
C THR A 474 -4.83 7.09 0.71
N ALA A 475 -5.77 7.74 0.04
CA ALA A 475 -5.58 8.42 -1.23
C ALA A 475 -4.57 9.57 -1.14
N GLY A 476 -4.66 10.39 -0.08
CA GLY A 476 -3.69 11.45 0.22
C GLY A 476 -2.28 10.87 0.43
N GLY A 477 -2.18 9.76 1.14
CA GLY A 477 -0.94 9.02 1.34
C GLY A 477 -0.31 8.55 0.04
N VAL A 478 -1.12 8.04 -0.88
CA VAL A 478 -0.65 7.61 -2.21
C VAL A 478 -0.02 8.77 -2.99
N ALA A 479 -0.64 9.97 -2.95
CA ALA A 479 -0.07 11.16 -3.59
C ALA A 479 1.29 11.57 -2.98
N ALA A 480 1.53 11.31 -1.70
CA ALA A 480 2.81 11.59 -1.04
C ALA A 480 3.90 10.55 -1.35
N LYS A 481 3.53 9.35 -1.77
CA LYS A 481 4.50 8.29 -2.10
C LYS A 481 5.49 8.73 -3.20
N LEU A 482 5.02 9.62 -4.11
CA LEU A 482 5.82 10.21 -5.18
C LEU A 482 7.03 11.00 -4.68
N ILE A 483 6.95 11.54 -3.47
CA ILE A 483 7.93 12.47 -2.89
C ILE A 483 8.51 11.99 -1.58
N SER A 484 8.08 10.82 -1.07
CA SER A 484 8.61 10.33 0.19
C SER A 484 10.11 10.06 0.09
N PRO A 485 10.91 10.47 1.09
CA PRO A 485 12.36 10.27 1.08
C PRO A 485 12.76 8.81 0.83
N GLN A 486 11.98 7.86 1.35
CA GLN A 486 12.22 6.43 1.13
C GLN A 486 12.03 6.03 -0.33
N SER A 487 10.93 6.45 -0.97
CA SER A 487 10.67 6.13 -2.39
C SER A 487 11.69 6.81 -3.31
N ILE A 488 12.06 8.06 -3.01
CA ILE A 488 13.08 8.81 -3.75
C ILE A 488 14.44 8.11 -3.64
N ALA A 489 14.86 7.71 -2.43
CA ALA A 489 16.14 7.00 -2.23
C ALA A 489 16.19 5.65 -2.96
N ILE A 490 15.10 4.87 -2.95
CA ILE A 490 14.99 3.62 -3.72
C ILE A 490 15.11 3.91 -5.23
N ALA A 491 14.41 4.93 -5.70
CA ALA A 491 14.40 5.30 -7.10
C ALA A 491 15.79 5.77 -7.59
N THR A 492 16.46 6.67 -6.86
CA THR A 492 17.80 7.16 -7.21
C THR A 492 18.85 6.05 -7.15
N ALA A 493 18.78 5.17 -6.15
CA ALA A 493 19.66 4.01 -6.04
C ALA A 493 19.49 3.05 -7.22
N ALA A 494 18.26 2.75 -7.62
CA ALA A 494 17.96 1.85 -8.73
C ALA A 494 18.50 2.36 -10.07
N VAL A 495 18.41 3.66 -10.31
CA VAL A 495 18.91 4.29 -11.54
C VAL A 495 20.36 4.75 -11.45
N LYS A 496 21.08 4.36 -10.39
CA LYS A 496 22.50 4.70 -10.12
C LYS A 496 22.76 6.22 -10.07
N LYS A 497 21.82 6.97 -9.48
CA LYS A 497 21.84 8.42 -9.30
C LYS A 497 21.78 8.81 -7.82
N VAL A 498 22.47 8.04 -6.98
CA VAL A 498 22.61 8.35 -5.54
C VAL A 498 23.27 9.72 -5.37
N GLY A 499 22.68 10.57 -4.51
CA GLY A 499 23.07 11.99 -4.32
C GLY A 499 22.24 12.98 -5.13
N GLU A 500 21.42 12.52 -6.10
CA GLU A 500 20.52 13.37 -6.90
C GLU A 500 19.06 13.34 -6.36
N GLU A 501 18.85 12.91 -5.10
CA GLU A 501 17.52 12.80 -4.46
C GLU A 501 16.74 14.12 -4.49
N SER A 502 17.43 15.23 -4.25
CA SER A 502 16.82 16.57 -4.28
C SER A 502 16.35 16.97 -5.68
N ALA A 503 17.06 16.54 -6.74
CA ALA A 503 16.65 16.80 -8.12
C ALA A 503 15.37 16.00 -8.44
N LEU A 504 15.35 14.71 -8.13
CA LEU A 504 14.19 13.85 -8.33
C LEU A 504 12.97 14.34 -7.54
N LEU A 505 13.18 14.74 -6.27
CA LEU A 505 12.12 15.32 -5.43
C LEU A 505 11.49 16.56 -6.09
N LYS A 506 12.30 17.49 -6.59
CA LYS A 506 11.80 18.70 -7.29
C LYS A 506 10.98 18.34 -8.54
N MET A 507 11.37 17.29 -9.26
CA MET A 507 10.65 16.82 -10.46
C MET A 507 9.27 16.24 -10.12
N THR A 508 9.15 15.52 -9.00
CA THR A 508 7.90 14.84 -8.59
C THR A 508 6.97 15.71 -7.76
N LEU A 509 7.50 16.70 -7.03
CA LEU A 509 6.77 17.51 -6.05
C LEU A 509 5.52 18.18 -6.64
N LYS A 510 5.61 18.78 -7.83
CA LYS A 510 4.47 19.43 -8.48
C LYS A 510 3.31 18.48 -8.74
N TYR A 511 3.60 17.24 -9.14
CA TYR A 511 2.55 16.22 -9.38
C TYR A 511 1.92 15.76 -8.07
N SER A 512 2.73 15.55 -7.03
CA SER A 512 2.25 15.20 -5.70
C SER A 512 1.29 16.27 -5.13
N ILE A 513 1.66 17.54 -5.25
CA ILE A 513 0.82 18.67 -4.80
C ILE A 513 -0.48 18.75 -5.59
N ILE A 514 -0.43 18.61 -6.93
CA ILE A 514 -1.63 18.61 -7.78
C ILE A 514 -2.54 17.45 -7.40
N PHE A 515 -1.99 16.26 -7.19
CA PHE A 515 -2.77 15.07 -6.85
C PHE A 515 -3.44 15.21 -5.48
N VAL A 516 -2.71 15.64 -4.45
CA VAL A 516 -3.32 15.81 -3.12
C VAL A 516 -4.36 16.93 -3.12
N ALA A 517 -4.12 18.04 -3.82
CA ALA A 517 -5.09 19.13 -3.94
C ALA A 517 -6.39 18.64 -4.62
N PHE A 518 -6.26 17.87 -5.69
CA PHE A 518 -7.41 17.24 -6.33
C PHE A 518 -8.16 16.31 -5.37
N ILE A 519 -7.46 15.41 -4.66
CA ILE A 519 -8.05 14.48 -3.71
C ILE A 519 -8.78 15.23 -2.58
N CYS A 520 -8.22 16.34 -2.08
CA CYS A 520 -8.85 17.17 -1.06
C CYS A 520 -10.21 17.72 -1.51
N VAL A 521 -10.23 18.35 -2.68
CA VAL A 521 -11.48 18.90 -3.26
C VAL A 521 -12.47 17.78 -3.55
N TRP A 522 -12.00 16.68 -4.14
CA TRP A 522 -12.84 15.54 -4.49
C TRP A 522 -13.43 14.86 -3.24
N THR A 523 -12.63 14.66 -2.18
CA THR A 523 -13.12 14.13 -0.90
C THR A 523 -14.19 15.03 -0.31
N PHE A 524 -13.98 16.35 -0.32
CA PHE A 524 -14.98 17.29 0.17
C PHE A 524 -16.30 17.20 -0.61
N ILE A 525 -16.23 17.10 -1.95
CA ILE A 525 -17.42 16.90 -2.79
C ILE A 525 -18.13 15.58 -2.43
N LEU A 526 -17.38 14.49 -2.22
CA LEU A 526 -17.96 13.20 -1.84
C LEU A 526 -18.69 13.27 -0.48
N THR A 527 -18.23 14.05 0.49
CA THR A 527 -18.93 14.23 1.77
C THR A 527 -20.21 15.06 1.67
N LEU A 528 -20.44 15.76 0.57
CA LEU A 528 -21.71 16.43 0.30
C LEU A 528 -22.75 15.50 -0.36
N ILE A 529 -22.28 14.36 -0.88
CA ILE A 529 -23.13 13.37 -1.57
C ILE A 529 -23.49 12.21 -0.64
N PHE A 530 -22.55 11.79 0.21
CA PHE A 530 -22.64 10.66 1.12
C PHE A 530 -22.58 11.09 2.59
#